data_84e86748a76521547fbd5d87709884fa
#
_entry.id   84e86748a76521547fbd5d87709884fa
#
_cell.length_a   1.000
_cell.length_b   1.000
_cell.length_c   1.000
_cell.angle_alpha   90.00
_cell.angle_beta   90.00
_cell.angle_gamma   90.00
#
_symmetry.space_group_name_H-M   'P 1'
#
loop_
_entity.id
_entity.type
_entity.pdbx_description
1 polymer ?
#
loop_
_entity_poly.entity_id
_entity_poly.type
_entity_poly.pdbx_seq_one_letter_code
_entity_poly.pdbx_strand_id
1 'polypeptide(L)'
;MLRYLISIFLVVSVAIVVSNPVRGEVLTGSGLVDVPTGRVLQHGIFEAGTYLGFREDGTDRSSANLGDAVAVRLNFGLFDRLEVGLTHLWDEENPDSTVARTANLKLLLLKEPETGVVPGVAIGIEKLGNKVFSSDAEAEGSETPSAFLAVSKTFNLPRVHLFSLHVGVGTQRFAFEESRVGVFAGLSKEFRPAFARGDIAMRLEFDGSGVNTGLRYITSSGLQVALGAEALNNPDELRYLAAVSWTNEKILERIDAMNKLIIRATALRNETERAISKKAADKATETPSSQ
;
A
#
# COMPACT_ATOMS: atom_id res chain seq x y z
N MET A 1 -2.22 -27.68 -10.42
CA MET A 1 -2.26 -26.27 -10.01
C MET A 1 -1.76 -26.08 -8.58
N LEU A 2 -2.28 -26.79 -7.60
CA LEU A 2 -1.83 -26.74 -6.18
C LEU A 2 -0.34 -27.09 -6.00
N ARG A 3 0.21 -28.05 -6.78
CA ARG A 3 1.63 -28.44 -6.72
C ARG A 3 2.61 -27.34 -7.11
N TYR A 4 2.26 -26.44 -8.02
CA TYR A 4 3.11 -25.31 -8.44
C TYR A 4 3.07 -24.16 -7.45
N LEU A 5 1.94 -23.94 -6.78
CA LEU A 5 1.84 -22.97 -5.69
C LEU A 5 2.67 -23.41 -4.49
N ILE A 6 2.65 -24.69 -4.16
CA ILE A 6 3.48 -25.27 -3.07
C ILE A 6 4.97 -25.20 -3.44
N SER A 7 5.36 -25.40 -4.69
CA SER A 7 6.76 -25.30 -5.12
C SER A 7 7.29 -23.88 -5.09
N ILE A 8 6.49 -22.88 -5.44
CA ILE A 8 6.86 -21.45 -5.32
C ILE A 8 6.96 -21.07 -3.84
N PHE A 9 6.07 -21.57 -3.00
CA PHE A 9 6.15 -21.39 -1.55
C PHE A 9 7.40 -22.00 -0.93
N LEU A 10 7.80 -23.18 -1.41
CA LEU A 10 8.97 -23.92 -0.90
C LEU A 10 10.30 -23.29 -1.33
N VAL A 11 10.38 -22.69 -2.52
CA VAL A 11 11.60 -22.01 -3.01
C VAL A 11 11.88 -20.69 -2.28
N VAL A 12 10.84 -20.00 -1.80
CA VAL A 12 10.99 -18.79 -0.98
C VAL A 12 11.36 -19.13 0.47
N SER A 13 11.08 -20.36 0.92
CA SER A 13 11.30 -20.78 2.31
C SER A 13 12.73 -21.25 2.63
N VAL A 14 13.66 -21.32 1.67
CA VAL A 14 14.99 -21.97 1.86
C VAL A 14 16.14 -21.00 2.15
N ALA A 15 15.93 -19.71 2.09
CA ALA A 15 17.04 -18.78 2.30
C ALA A 15 16.69 -17.73 3.35
N ILE A 16 16.70 -18.02 4.62
CA ILE A 16 17.06 -17.02 5.62
C ILE A 16 17.07 -17.69 7.01
N VAL A 17 18.25 -17.94 7.47
CA VAL A 17 18.56 -18.05 8.90
C VAL A 17 19.48 -16.88 9.17
N VAL A 18 19.03 -15.85 9.80
CA VAL A 18 19.80 -15.01 10.75
C VAL A 18 18.81 -14.03 11.42
N SER A 19 18.89 -13.96 12.72
CA SER A 19 18.09 -13.25 13.68
C SER A 19 18.62 -11.85 13.99
N ASN A 20 17.74 -10.88 14.10
CA ASN A 20 17.66 -9.96 15.26
C ASN A 20 16.44 -9.03 15.14
N PRO A 21 15.78 -8.62 16.23
CA PRO A 21 14.47 -8.01 16.16
C PRO A 21 14.57 -6.53 15.78
N VAL A 22 14.19 -6.22 14.56
CA VAL A 22 13.86 -4.84 14.17
C VAL A 22 12.35 -4.70 14.18
N ARG A 23 11.85 -3.76 14.95
CA ARG A 23 10.42 -3.51 15.14
C ARG A 23 9.79 -3.02 13.83
N GLY A 24 8.90 -3.81 13.25
CA GLY A 24 8.15 -3.48 12.04
C GLY A 24 7.07 -2.42 12.29
N GLU A 25 6.81 -1.58 11.33
CA GLU A 25 5.65 -0.67 11.30
C GLU A 25 4.51 -1.30 10.52
N VAL A 26 3.33 -1.25 11.10
CA VAL A 26 2.11 -1.87 10.59
C VAL A 26 1.55 -1.11 9.39
N LEU A 27 1.36 -1.81 8.26
CA LEU A 27 0.55 -1.45 7.09
C LEU A 27 0.59 0.03 6.66
N THR A 28 1.46 0.36 5.74
CA THR A 28 1.59 1.73 5.18
C THR A 28 0.59 1.97 4.05
N GLY A 29 0.13 3.19 3.83
CA GLY A 29 -0.89 3.59 2.86
C GLY A 29 -0.77 2.91 1.50
N SER A 30 0.21 3.25 0.67
CA SER A 30 0.52 2.56 -0.58
C SER A 30 1.56 1.43 -0.44
N GLY A 31 1.97 1.07 0.80
CA GLY A 31 2.88 -0.03 1.10
C GLY A 31 2.20 -1.40 1.08
N LEU A 32 2.99 -2.44 1.41
CA LEU A 32 2.50 -3.81 1.63
C LEU A 32 2.05 -4.01 3.10
N VAL A 33 2.54 -5.02 3.79
CA VAL A 33 2.33 -5.16 5.23
C VAL A 33 3.22 -4.17 5.96
N ASP A 34 4.53 -4.25 5.75
CA ASP A 34 5.54 -3.39 6.33
C ASP A 34 6.48 -2.76 5.26
N VAL A 35 6.58 -3.35 4.09
CA VAL A 35 7.51 -2.94 3.02
C VAL A 35 6.92 -1.80 2.18
N PRO A 36 7.68 -0.71 1.94
CA PRO A 36 7.27 0.36 1.05
C PRO A 36 7.29 -0.10 -0.41
N THR A 37 6.46 0.55 -1.22
CA THR A 37 6.39 0.27 -2.66
C THR A 37 6.87 1.47 -3.49
N GLY A 38 7.22 1.23 -4.77
CA GLY A 38 7.52 2.26 -5.76
C GLY A 38 6.27 3.02 -6.25
N ARG A 39 5.22 3.12 -5.42
CA ARG A 39 3.96 3.81 -5.71
C ARG A 39 3.62 4.77 -4.59
N VAL A 40 2.77 5.74 -4.89
CA VAL A 40 2.22 6.71 -3.94
C VAL A 40 0.70 6.78 -4.10
N LEU A 41 0.01 7.24 -3.08
CA LEU A 41 -1.40 7.62 -3.20
C LEU A 41 -1.54 8.76 -4.20
N GLN A 42 -2.56 8.70 -5.05
CA GLN A 42 -2.84 9.75 -6.03
C GLN A 42 -3.31 11.03 -5.34
N HIS A 43 -3.26 12.14 -6.06
CA HIS A 43 -3.71 13.44 -5.54
C HIS A 43 -5.16 13.39 -5.04
N GLY A 44 -5.37 13.88 -3.83
CA GLY A 44 -6.69 13.90 -3.18
C GLY A 44 -7.13 12.57 -2.57
N ILE A 45 -6.36 11.48 -2.74
CA ILE A 45 -6.62 10.23 -2.03
C ILE A 45 -6.07 10.36 -0.61
N PHE A 46 -6.88 9.93 0.36
CA PHE A 46 -6.43 9.76 1.72
C PHE A 46 -6.90 8.43 2.29
N GLU A 47 -6.17 7.96 3.29
CA GLU A 47 -6.50 6.79 4.08
C GLU A 47 -6.37 7.14 5.55
N ALA A 48 -7.37 6.76 6.34
CA ALA A 48 -7.36 6.89 7.79
C ALA A 48 -7.71 5.53 8.42
N GLY A 49 -6.95 5.09 9.42
CA GLY A 49 -7.18 3.78 10.00
C GLY A 49 -6.56 3.57 11.36
N THR A 50 -7.02 2.52 12.01
CA THR A 50 -6.48 2.01 13.27
C THR A 50 -5.87 0.65 13.01
N TYR A 51 -4.73 0.41 13.61
CA TYR A 51 -3.90 -0.78 13.47
C TYR A 51 -3.62 -1.34 14.86
N LEU A 52 -3.71 -2.66 14.97
CA LEU A 52 -3.50 -3.42 16.19
C LEU A 52 -2.43 -4.48 15.94
N GLY A 53 -1.46 -4.58 16.83
CA GLY A 53 -0.44 -5.62 16.83
C GLY A 53 -0.59 -6.49 18.05
N PHE A 54 -0.57 -7.82 17.87
CA PHE A 54 -0.68 -8.81 18.92
C PHE A 54 0.51 -9.75 18.88
N ARG A 55 1.10 -10.04 20.01
CA ARG A 55 2.15 -11.04 20.16
C ARG A 55 1.64 -12.19 21.04
N GLU A 56 1.96 -13.42 20.66
CA GLU A 56 1.67 -14.56 21.50
C GLU A 56 2.76 -14.66 22.58
N ASP A 57 2.40 -14.36 23.85
CA ASP A 57 3.34 -14.32 24.96
C ASP A 57 3.90 -15.69 25.30
N GLY A 58 5.18 -15.89 25.09
CA GLY A 58 6.01 -16.80 25.89
C GLY A 58 6.42 -16.10 27.18
N THR A 59 5.67 -16.30 28.23
CA THR A 59 6.01 -16.31 29.68
C THR A 59 6.97 -15.27 30.29
N ASP A 60 7.52 -14.30 29.60
CA ASP A 60 8.42 -13.31 30.22
C ASP A 60 7.99 -11.87 29.95
N ARG A 61 7.17 -11.32 30.89
CA ARG A 61 6.63 -9.97 30.88
C ARG A 61 7.64 -8.89 31.26
N SER A 62 8.93 -9.21 31.37
CA SER A 62 9.93 -8.28 31.91
C SER A 62 10.72 -7.48 30.86
N SER A 63 10.55 -7.75 29.59
CA SER A 63 11.12 -6.91 28.52
C SER A 63 10.01 -6.09 27.85
N ALA A 64 10.23 -4.81 27.66
CA ALA A 64 9.34 -3.85 26.98
C ALA A 64 9.08 -4.29 25.52
N ASN A 65 8.33 -5.36 25.37
CA ASN A 65 7.84 -5.86 24.08
C ASN A 65 6.55 -5.14 23.80
N LEU A 66 6.47 -4.45 22.67
CA LEU A 66 5.23 -3.91 22.10
C LEU A 66 4.25 -5.07 21.83
N GLY A 67 3.80 -5.76 22.91
CA GLY A 67 2.87 -6.87 22.84
C GLY A 67 1.58 -6.44 22.20
N ASP A 68 1.01 -5.37 22.70
CA ASP A 68 -0.28 -4.86 22.27
C ASP A 68 -0.17 -3.38 21.90
N ALA A 69 0.27 -3.11 20.67
CA ALA A 69 0.40 -1.76 20.16
C ALA A 69 -0.85 -1.35 19.37
N VAL A 70 -1.37 -0.17 19.68
CA VAL A 70 -2.44 0.46 18.91
C VAL A 70 -1.87 1.66 18.17
N ALA A 71 -2.05 1.71 16.85
CA ALA A 71 -1.64 2.86 16.05
C ALA A 71 -2.83 3.46 15.29
N VAL A 72 -2.91 4.78 15.26
CA VAL A 72 -3.77 5.52 14.32
C VAL A 72 -2.89 6.13 13.25
N ARG A 73 -3.29 5.96 12.00
CA ARG A 73 -2.53 6.44 10.85
C ARG A 73 -3.41 7.25 9.90
N LEU A 74 -2.82 8.31 9.35
CA LEU A 74 -3.38 9.13 8.27
C LEU A 74 -2.37 9.20 7.15
N ASN A 75 -2.78 8.89 5.92
CA ASN A 75 -1.95 9.02 4.73
C ASN A 75 -2.66 9.90 3.70
N PHE A 76 -1.92 10.75 3.00
CA PHE A 76 -2.43 11.67 2.00
C PHE A 76 -1.57 11.63 0.73
N GLY A 77 -2.23 11.56 -0.42
CA GLY A 77 -1.61 11.72 -1.73
C GLY A 77 -1.69 13.16 -2.23
N LEU A 78 -0.56 13.71 -2.66
CA LEU A 78 -0.44 15.07 -3.15
C LEU A 78 0.24 15.08 -4.53
N PHE A 79 -0.33 15.85 -5.47
CA PHE A 79 0.25 16.11 -6.80
C PHE A 79 0.57 14.84 -7.62
N ASP A 80 -0.06 13.69 -7.33
CA ASP A 80 0.24 12.38 -7.92
C ASP A 80 1.71 11.93 -7.76
N ARG A 81 2.44 12.56 -6.85
CA ARG A 81 3.88 12.33 -6.66
C ARG A 81 4.34 12.25 -5.22
N LEU A 82 3.63 12.84 -4.31
CA LEU A 82 4.01 12.89 -2.90
C LEU A 82 2.96 12.19 -2.04
N GLU A 83 3.40 11.31 -1.18
CA GLU A 83 2.58 10.72 -0.12
C GLU A 83 3.13 11.16 1.22
N VAL A 84 2.26 11.65 2.08
CA VAL A 84 2.55 12.08 3.46
C VAL A 84 1.76 11.20 4.40
N GLY A 85 2.44 10.55 5.33
CA GLY A 85 1.84 9.74 6.38
C GLY A 85 2.09 10.36 7.76
N LEU A 86 1.10 10.26 8.62
CA LEU A 86 1.20 10.58 10.04
C LEU A 86 0.77 9.37 10.85
N THR A 87 1.57 8.97 11.82
CA THR A 87 1.28 7.85 12.70
C THR A 87 1.33 8.31 14.15
N HIS A 88 0.37 7.87 14.92
CA HIS A 88 0.34 8.02 16.37
C HIS A 88 0.22 6.63 16.98
N LEU A 89 1.20 6.23 17.76
CA LEU A 89 1.30 4.92 18.37
C LEU A 89 1.10 5.06 19.88
N TRP A 90 0.24 4.21 20.44
CA TRP A 90 0.08 4.04 21.90
C TRP A 90 0.62 2.67 22.28
N ASP A 91 1.29 2.62 23.41
CA ASP A 91 1.72 1.40 24.08
C ASP A 91 0.78 1.16 25.27
N GLU A 92 0.08 0.03 25.29
CA GLU A 92 -0.86 -0.28 26.38
C GLU A 92 -0.17 -0.68 27.68
N GLU A 93 1.05 -1.23 27.61
CA GLU A 93 1.78 -1.67 28.81
C GLU A 93 2.32 -0.48 29.62
N ASN A 94 2.52 0.66 29.01
CA ASN A 94 3.01 1.85 29.68
C ASN A 94 2.28 3.12 29.18
N PRO A 95 1.05 3.40 29.63
CA PRO A 95 0.27 4.55 29.20
C PRO A 95 0.92 5.90 29.52
N ASP A 96 1.88 5.93 30.43
CA ASP A 96 2.72 7.09 30.73
C ASP A 96 3.99 7.15 29.86
N SER A 97 4.27 6.08 29.10
CA SER A 97 5.41 6.05 28.20
C SER A 97 5.13 6.87 26.95
N THR A 98 6.18 7.41 26.43
CA THR A 98 6.22 8.39 25.34
C THR A 98 5.49 7.86 24.10
N VAL A 99 4.33 8.39 23.86
CA VAL A 99 3.55 8.16 22.65
C VAL A 99 4.42 8.48 21.43
N ALA A 100 4.71 7.51 20.61
CA ALA A 100 5.46 7.74 19.39
C ALA A 100 4.59 8.45 18.34
N ARG A 101 5.03 9.65 17.93
CA ARG A 101 4.42 10.39 16.83
C ARG A 101 5.42 10.46 15.69
N THR A 102 5.09 9.85 14.59
CA THR A 102 5.98 9.80 13.43
C THR A 102 5.30 10.34 12.17
N ALA A 103 6.12 10.89 11.28
CA ALA A 103 5.70 11.25 9.93
C ALA A 103 6.49 10.44 8.91
N ASN A 104 5.84 10.12 7.81
CA ASN A 104 6.42 9.42 6.68
C ASN A 104 6.27 10.27 5.44
N LEU A 105 7.30 10.34 4.62
CA LEU A 105 7.29 11.05 3.33
C LEU A 105 7.74 10.09 2.24
N LYS A 106 7.02 10.05 1.13
CA LYS A 106 7.40 9.25 -0.04
C LYS A 106 7.16 10.05 -1.31
N LEU A 107 8.22 10.15 -2.14
CA LEU A 107 8.22 10.88 -3.40
C LEU A 107 8.34 9.89 -4.56
N LEU A 108 7.37 9.93 -5.48
CA LEU A 108 7.39 9.18 -6.73
C LEU A 108 8.32 9.85 -7.74
N LEU A 109 9.41 9.19 -8.06
CA LEU A 109 10.38 9.65 -9.07
C LEU A 109 9.92 9.27 -10.47
N LEU A 110 9.47 8.02 -10.64
CA LEU A 110 9.03 7.46 -11.91
C LEU A 110 7.69 6.76 -11.72
N LYS A 111 6.68 7.17 -12.47
CA LYS A 111 5.35 6.54 -12.45
C LYS A 111 5.33 5.33 -13.37
N GLU A 112 4.84 4.20 -12.87
CA GLU A 112 4.58 3.03 -13.68
C GLU A 112 3.44 3.33 -14.66
N PRO A 113 3.65 3.21 -16.00
CA PRO A 113 2.58 3.35 -16.97
C PRO A 113 1.66 2.11 -16.94
N GLU A 114 0.40 2.25 -17.38
CA GLU A 114 -0.56 1.15 -17.45
C GLU A 114 -0.06 -0.01 -18.33
N THR A 115 0.73 0.31 -19.33
CA THR A 115 1.33 -0.67 -20.25
C THR A 115 2.83 -0.41 -20.40
N GLY A 116 3.60 -1.47 -20.65
CA GLY A 116 5.04 -1.36 -20.88
C GLY A 116 5.89 -1.93 -19.76
N VAL A 117 7.20 -1.77 -19.91
CA VAL A 117 8.22 -2.39 -19.03
C VAL A 117 8.74 -1.47 -17.94
N VAL A 118 8.41 -0.17 -18.00
CA VAL A 118 8.92 0.83 -17.06
C VAL A 118 8.31 0.58 -15.68
N PRO A 119 9.12 0.43 -14.61
CA PRO A 119 8.62 0.28 -13.26
C PRO A 119 8.24 1.63 -12.62
N GLY A 120 7.46 1.59 -11.56
CA GLY A 120 7.33 2.69 -10.62
C GLY A 120 8.56 2.75 -9.71
N VAL A 121 9.06 3.97 -9.45
CA VAL A 121 10.22 4.19 -8.57
C VAL A 121 9.89 5.30 -7.59
N ALA A 122 10.07 5.05 -6.31
CA ALA A 122 9.87 6.02 -5.24
C ALA A 122 11.04 6.02 -4.26
N ILE A 123 11.31 7.19 -3.69
CA ILE A 123 12.17 7.35 -2.53
C ILE A 123 11.33 7.83 -1.36
N GLY A 124 11.75 7.51 -0.16
CA GLY A 124 11.05 7.98 1.01
C GLY A 124 11.89 7.94 2.27
N ILE A 125 11.30 8.50 3.30
CA ILE A 125 11.82 8.47 4.66
C ILE A 125 10.65 8.22 5.62
N GLU A 126 10.85 7.31 6.54
CA GLU A 126 9.87 6.89 7.53
C GLU A 126 10.35 7.23 8.94
N LYS A 127 9.41 7.27 9.88
CA LYS A 127 9.69 7.49 11.30
C LYS A 127 10.35 8.85 11.59
N LEU A 128 10.01 9.87 10.79
CA LEU A 128 10.38 11.23 11.08
C LEU A 128 9.61 11.72 12.31
N GLY A 129 10.28 12.24 13.32
CA GLY A 129 9.61 13.10 14.27
C GLY A 129 9.60 12.68 15.72
N ASN A 130 10.04 11.50 16.11
CA ASN A 130 10.15 11.18 17.54
C ASN A 130 11.08 12.16 18.29
N LYS A 131 12.11 12.68 17.62
CA LYS A 131 12.99 13.73 18.16
C LYS A 131 12.58 15.15 17.78
N VAL A 132 11.74 15.32 16.75
CA VAL A 132 11.34 16.66 16.26
C VAL A 132 10.14 17.19 17.04
N PHE A 133 9.29 16.31 17.58
CA PHE A 133 8.05 16.71 18.28
C PHE A 133 8.09 16.54 19.80
N SER A 134 9.15 15.95 20.39
CA SER A 134 9.34 15.90 21.83
C SER A 134 10.53 16.77 22.25
N SER A 135 10.34 17.59 23.26
CA SER A 135 11.41 18.39 23.87
C SER A 135 12.40 17.56 24.71
N ASP A 136 12.08 16.29 24.99
CA ASP A 136 12.87 15.42 25.83
C ASP A 136 13.75 14.51 24.97
N ALA A 137 15.01 14.90 24.86
CA ALA A 137 16.02 14.25 24.03
C ALA A 137 16.46 12.84 24.52
N GLU A 138 15.90 12.35 25.62
CA GLU A 138 16.30 11.13 26.32
C GLU A 138 15.23 10.02 26.32
N ALA A 139 14.19 10.11 25.52
CA ALA A 139 13.23 9.02 25.42
C ALA A 139 13.93 7.78 24.86
N GLU A 140 14.30 6.84 25.76
CA GLU A 140 14.69 5.49 25.39
C GLU A 140 13.59 4.87 24.51
N GLY A 141 13.93 4.50 23.28
CA GLY A 141 12.96 3.98 22.29
C GLY A 141 12.69 4.87 21.08
N SER A 142 13.40 6.01 20.95
CA SER A 142 13.27 6.86 19.78
C SER A 142 13.72 6.11 18.52
N GLU A 143 12.76 5.68 17.72
CA GLU A 143 13.03 5.04 16.45
C GLU A 143 13.81 5.97 15.52
N THR A 144 14.86 5.45 14.91
CA THR A 144 15.70 6.22 13.99
C THR A 144 15.01 6.32 12.63
N PRO A 145 14.97 7.52 12.00
CA PRO A 145 14.42 7.65 10.67
C PRO A 145 15.07 6.68 9.66
N SER A 146 14.26 5.99 8.89
CA SER A 146 14.70 5.04 7.85
C SER A 146 14.45 5.60 6.48
N ALA A 147 15.52 5.79 5.69
CA ALA A 147 15.41 6.18 4.29
C ALA A 147 15.33 4.94 3.39
N PHE A 148 14.63 5.02 2.28
CA PHE A 148 14.50 3.92 1.34
C PHE A 148 14.39 4.38 -0.12
N LEU A 149 14.73 3.45 -1.01
CA LEU A 149 14.42 3.48 -2.45
C LEU A 149 13.63 2.22 -2.77
N ALA A 150 12.45 2.38 -3.35
CA ALA A 150 11.56 1.28 -3.72
C ALA A 150 11.22 1.29 -5.20
N VAL A 151 11.20 0.12 -5.80
CA VAL A 151 10.84 -0.13 -7.20
C VAL A 151 9.69 -1.11 -7.23
N SER A 152 8.67 -0.84 -8.05
CA SER A 152 7.49 -1.69 -8.20
C SER A 152 7.15 -1.92 -9.64
N LYS A 153 6.79 -3.17 -9.98
CA LYS A 153 6.33 -3.53 -11.32
C LYS A 153 5.14 -4.46 -11.26
N THR A 154 4.09 -4.10 -12.00
CA THR A 154 2.93 -4.97 -12.22
C THR A 154 3.13 -5.81 -13.48
N PHE A 155 2.85 -7.09 -13.35
CA PHE A 155 2.87 -8.05 -14.43
C PHE A 155 1.48 -8.60 -14.67
N ASN A 156 1.11 -8.72 -15.94
CA ASN A 156 -0.12 -9.40 -16.35
C ASN A 156 0.24 -10.70 -17.06
N LEU A 157 0.09 -11.81 -16.36
CA LEU A 157 0.35 -13.14 -16.91
C LEU A 157 -0.95 -13.85 -17.25
N PRO A 158 -1.06 -14.52 -18.42
CA PRO A 158 -2.31 -15.09 -18.93
C PRO A 158 -3.04 -16.07 -17.98
N ARG A 159 -2.33 -16.71 -17.05
CA ARG A 159 -2.90 -17.70 -16.11
C ARG A 159 -2.94 -17.24 -14.67
N VAL A 160 -2.16 -16.22 -14.30
CA VAL A 160 -2.01 -15.72 -12.93
C VAL A 160 -2.73 -14.39 -12.77
N HIS A 161 -3.09 -13.73 -13.90
CA HIS A 161 -3.62 -12.38 -13.95
C HIS A 161 -2.61 -11.35 -13.41
N LEU A 162 -3.10 -10.24 -12.88
CA LEU A 162 -2.28 -9.16 -12.35
C LEU A 162 -1.64 -9.54 -11.02
N PHE A 163 -0.32 -9.38 -10.92
CA PHE A 163 0.42 -9.38 -9.66
C PHE A 163 1.51 -8.32 -9.72
N SER A 164 1.96 -7.85 -8.58
CA SER A 164 3.01 -6.83 -8.50
C SER A 164 4.19 -7.35 -7.70
N LEU A 165 5.39 -7.08 -8.22
CA LEU A 165 6.66 -7.31 -7.54
C LEU A 165 7.17 -5.96 -7.04
N HIS A 166 7.70 -5.96 -5.83
CA HIS A 166 8.26 -4.81 -5.15
C HIS A 166 9.64 -5.18 -4.64
N VAL A 167 10.62 -4.35 -4.88
CA VAL A 167 11.99 -4.53 -4.37
C VAL A 167 12.56 -3.18 -3.97
N GLY A 168 13.46 -3.18 -3.01
CA GLY A 168 14.09 -1.93 -2.60
C GLY A 168 15.27 -2.13 -1.67
N VAL A 169 15.85 -1.01 -1.32
CA VAL A 169 16.94 -0.89 -0.37
C VAL A 169 16.61 0.21 0.62
N GLY A 170 17.04 0.06 1.87
CA GLY A 170 16.80 1.06 2.88
C GLY A 170 17.80 1.00 4.02
N THR A 171 17.76 2.01 4.88
CA THR A 171 18.62 2.14 6.05
C THR A 171 17.88 1.72 7.31
N GLN A 172 18.58 1.67 8.42
CA GLN A 172 18.04 1.40 9.77
C GLN A 172 17.18 0.14 9.83
N ARG A 173 15.84 0.27 9.86
CA ARG A 173 14.93 -0.87 10.03
C ARG A 173 15.04 -1.94 8.92
N PHE A 174 15.58 -1.59 7.77
CA PHE A 174 15.86 -2.52 6.68
C PHE A 174 17.27 -3.10 6.72
N ALA A 175 18.14 -2.58 7.59
CA ALA A 175 19.55 -2.94 7.64
C ALA A 175 19.76 -4.26 8.39
N PHE A 176 20.66 -5.10 7.89
CA PHE A 176 21.15 -6.26 8.62
C PHE A 176 22.11 -5.81 9.73
N GLU A 177 22.30 -6.66 10.74
CA GLU A 177 23.01 -6.38 12.01
C GLU A 177 24.29 -5.53 11.92
N GLU A 178 25.14 -5.73 10.93
CA GLU A 178 26.40 -5.00 10.78
C GLU A 178 26.40 -4.03 9.59
N SER A 179 25.35 -4.04 8.78
CA SER A 179 25.26 -3.19 7.61
C SER A 179 24.46 -1.92 7.91
N ARG A 180 24.79 -0.84 7.19
CA ARG A 180 24.01 0.41 7.27
C ARG A 180 22.82 0.42 6.30
N VAL A 181 22.78 -0.57 5.41
CA VAL A 181 21.79 -0.67 4.34
C VAL A 181 21.34 -2.12 4.21
N GLY A 182 20.06 -2.34 4.10
CA GLY A 182 19.47 -3.65 3.82
C GLY A 182 18.58 -3.63 2.60
N VAL A 183 18.12 -4.81 2.23
CA VAL A 183 17.24 -5.04 1.08
C VAL A 183 15.89 -5.51 1.57
N PHE A 184 14.86 -5.14 0.84
CA PHE A 184 13.52 -5.66 1.06
C PHE A 184 12.89 -6.07 -0.27
N ALA A 185 11.92 -6.96 -0.20
CA ALA A 185 11.18 -7.42 -1.36
C ALA A 185 9.74 -7.77 -0.99
N GLY A 186 8.83 -7.70 -1.94
CA GLY A 186 7.45 -8.08 -1.72
C GLY A 186 6.73 -8.48 -2.99
N LEU A 187 5.72 -9.30 -2.82
CA LEU A 187 4.81 -9.74 -3.85
C LEU A 187 3.38 -9.40 -3.41
N SER A 188 2.61 -8.79 -4.30
CA SER A 188 1.20 -8.53 -4.05
C SER A 188 0.33 -9.00 -5.20
N LYS A 189 -0.87 -9.46 -4.86
CA LYS A 189 -1.90 -9.84 -5.82
C LYS A 189 -3.24 -9.29 -5.38
N GLU A 190 -3.88 -8.54 -6.27
CA GLU A 190 -5.23 -8.05 -6.07
C GLU A 190 -6.19 -8.75 -7.02
N PHE A 191 -7.37 -9.10 -6.53
CA PHE A 191 -8.41 -9.73 -7.34
C PHE A 191 -9.78 -9.47 -6.73
N ARG A 192 -10.79 -9.50 -7.59
CA ARG A 192 -12.20 -9.42 -7.17
C ARG A 192 -12.84 -10.80 -7.28
N PRO A 193 -13.12 -11.48 -6.17
CA PRO A 193 -13.80 -12.77 -6.22
C PRO A 193 -15.28 -12.58 -6.62
N ALA A 194 -15.83 -13.53 -7.36
CA ALA A 194 -17.22 -13.45 -7.85
C ALA A 194 -18.28 -13.41 -6.72
N PHE A 195 -17.94 -13.95 -5.55
CA PHE A 195 -18.82 -14.00 -4.39
C PHE A 195 -18.77 -12.75 -3.49
N ALA A 196 -17.77 -11.86 -3.70
CA ALA A 196 -17.58 -10.68 -2.85
C ALA A 196 -17.79 -9.37 -3.65
N ARG A 197 -18.36 -8.36 -2.97
CA ARG A 197 -18.59 -7.03 -3.55
C ARG A 197 -17.37 -6.09 -3.42
N GLY A 198 -16.23 -6.62 -3.01
CA GLY A 198 -14.99 -5.86 -2.79
C GLY A 198 -13.80 -6.54 -3.45
N ASP A 199 -12.65 -5.92 -3.30
CA ASP A 199 -11.37 -6.40 -3.78
C ASP A 199 -10.60 -7.07 -2.63
N ILE A 200 -9.90 -8.16 -2.92
CA ILE A 200 -9.00 -8.84 -1.98
C ILE A 200 -7.57 -8.61 -2.44
N ALA A 201 -6.71 -8.15 -1.54
CA ALA A 201 -5.28 -8.02 -1.76
C ALA A 201 -4.54 -9.03 -0.86
N MET A 202 -3.73 -9.88 -1.47
CA MET A 202 -2.83 -10.81 -0.79
C MET A 202 -1.41 -10.30 -0.93
N ARG A 203 -0.62 -10.40 0.13
CA ARG A 203 0.74 -9.87 0.22
C ARG A 203 1.66 -10.87 0.89
N LEU A 204 2.87 -10.95 0.36
CA LEU A 204 3.99 -11.68 0.94
C LEU A 204 5.21 -10.80 0.79
N GLU A 205 5.99 -10.62 1.83
CA GLU A 205 7.13 -9.74 1.81
C GLU A 205 8.27 -10.23 2.70
N PHE A 206 9.44 -9.72 2.41
CA PHE A 206 10.64 -9.78 3.23
C PHE A 206 11.09 -8.34 3.50
N ASP A 207 11.14 -7.92 4.74
CA ASP A 207 11.38 -6.54 5.16
C ASP A 207 12.86 -6.22 5.46
N GLY A 208 13.74 -7.20 5.28
CA GLY A 208 15.15 -7.11 5.66
C GLY A 208 15.48 -7.97 6.88
N SER A 209 14.51 -8.27 7.74
CA SER A 209 14.68 -9.08 8.97
C SER A 209 13.76 -10.31 8.97
N GLY A 210 12.52 -10.15 8.54
CA GLY A 210 11.48 -11.16 8.62
C GLY A 210 10.71 -11.36 7.33
N VAL A 211 9.99 -12.48 7.30
CA VAL A 211 8.99 -12.77 6.27
C VAL A 211 7.62 -12.44 6.84
N ASN A 212 6.87 -11.57 6.13
CA ASN A 212 5.57 -11.11 6.53
C ASN A 212 4.52 -11.48 5.49
N THR A 213 3.29 -11.67 5.92
CA THR A 213 2.16 -11.90 5.03
C THR A 213 0.96 -11.08 5.45
N GLY A 214 0.11 -10.74 4.49
CA GLY A 214 -1.10 -9.99 4.76
C GLY A 214 -2.23 -10.29 3.78
N LEU A 215 -3.44 -10.14 4.29
CA LEU A 215 -4.68 -10.20 3.55
C LEU A 215 -5.46 -8.92 3.83
N ARG A 216 -5.89 -8.20 2.79
CA ARG A 216 -6.72 -7.01 2.91
C ARG A 216 -7.97 -7.15 2.05
N TYR A 217 -9.13 -6.89 2.64
CA TYR A 217 -10.40 -6.78 1.95
C TYR A 217 -10.81 -5.31 1.85
N ILE A 218 -11.10 -4.84 0.64
CA ILE A 218 -11.46 -3.46 0.35
C ILE A 218 -12.89 -3.45 -0.20
N THR A 219 -13.80 -2.83 0.54
CA THR A 219 -15.19 -2.68 0.10
C THR A 219 -15.31 -1.64 -1.01
N SER A 220 -16.42 -1.67 -1.71
CA SER A 220 -16.74 -0.66 -2.71
C SER A 220 -16.96 0.76 -2.16
N SER A 221 -17.11 0.92 -0.84
CA SER A 221 -17.22 2.20 -0.15
C SER A 221 -15.88 2.73 0.35
N GLY A 222 -14.79 1.98 0.18
CA GLY A 222 -13.47 2.34 0.65
C GLY A 222 -13.14 1.86 2.07
N LEU A 223 -14.06 1.20 2.77
CA LEU A 223 -13.75 0.54 4.05
C LEU A 223 -12.81 -0.64 3.77
N GLN A 224 -11.76 -0.74 4.54
CA GLN A 224 -10.75 -1.79 4.45
C GLN A 224 -10.66 -2.53 5.78
N VAL A 225 -10.50 -3.84 5.69
CA VAL A 225 -10.14 -4.69 6.82
C VAL A 225 -8.92 -5.49 6.41
N ALA A 226 -7.89 -5.47 7.24
CA ALA A 226 -6.65 -6.19 6.96
C ALA A 226 -6.27 -7.08 8.14
N LEU A 227 -5.70 -8.21 7.81
CA LEU A 227 -5.07 -9.14 8.74
C LEU A 227 -3.67 -9.45 8.22
N GLY A 228 -2.71 -9.62 9.11
CA GLY A 228 -1.34 -9.94 8.75
C GLY A 228 -0.65 -10.75 9.82
N ALA A 229 0.52 -11.25 9.45
CA ALA A 229 1.46 -11.87 10.35
C ALA A 229 2.87 -11.45 9.95
N GLU A 230 3.67 -11.04 10.91
CA GLU A 230 5.07 -10.63 10.76
C GLU A 230 5.98 -11.68 11.39
N ALA A 231 7.23 -11.70 10.93
CA ALA A 231 8.27 -12.59 11.42
C ALA A 231 7.92 -14.09 11.33
N LEU A 232 7.26 -14.51 10.24
CA LEU A 232 6.87 -15.93 10.02
C LEU A 232 8.05 -16.90 10.05
N ASN A 233 9.25 -16.43 9.79
CA ASN A 233 10.49 -17.21 9.83
C ASN A 233 11.08 -17.32 11.25
N ASN A 234 10.57 -16.58 12.23
CA ASN A 234 11.00 -16.61 13.62
C ASN A 234 9.78 -16.74 14.55
N PRO A 235 9.43 -17.97 14.99
CA PRO A 235 8.25 -18.20 15.84
C PRO A 235 8.27 -17.42 17.17
N ASP A 236 9.45 -17.13 17.71
CA ASP A 236 9.59 -16.41 18.98
C ASP A 236 9.29 -14.91 18.83
N GLU A 237 9.29 -14.40 17.61
CA GLU A 237 8.99 -13.00 17.27
C GLU A 237 7.70 -12.83 16.48
N LEU A 238 6.96 -13.93 16.28
CA LEU A 238 5.72 -13.92 15.50
C LEU A 238 4.73 -12.90 16.07
N ARG A 239 4.27 -12.01 15.20
CA ARG A 239 3.26 -10.99 15.53
C ARG A 239 2.09 -11.07 14.57
N TYR A 240 0.90 -11.01 15.11
CA TYR A 240 -0.33 -10.89 14.33
C TYR A 240 -0.76 -9.43 14.23
N LEU A 241 -1.28 -9.05 13.09
CA LEU A 241 -1.73 -7.70 12.80
C LEU A 241 -3.20 -7.72 12.41
N ALA A 242 -3.94 -6.74 12.90
CA ALA A 242 -5.28 -6.45 12.46
C ALA A 242 -5.42 -4.95 12.19
N ALA A 243 -6.16 -4.58 11.14
CA ALA A 243 -6.38 -3.18 10.84
C ALA A 243 -7.78 -2.94 10.29
N VAL A 244 -8.32 -1.78 10.61
CA VAL A 244 -9.51 -1.24 9.98
C VAL A 244 -9.18 0.17 9.51
N SER A 245 -9.34 0.42 8.22
CA SER A 245 -9.09 1.74 7.64
C SER A 245 -10.19 2.11 6.64
N TRP A 246 -10.21 3.37 6.27
CA TRP A 246 -11.08 3.89 5.23
C TRP A 246 -10.30 4.78 4.27
N THR A 247 -10.57 4.63 2.98
CA THR A 247 -10.01 5.46 1.92
C THR A 247 -11.11 5.99 1.00
N ASN A 248 -10.93 7.19 0.49
CA ASN A 248 -11.81 7.76 -0.54
C ASN A 248 -11.48 7.29 -1.96
N GLU A 249 -10.45 6.47 -2.17
CA GLU A 249 -9.97 6.02 -3.48
C GLU A 249 -11.10 5.42 -4.32
N LYS A 250 -11.87 4.48 -3.77
CA LYS A 250 -12.98 3.83 -4.49
C LYS A 250 -14.11 4.79 -4.88
N ILE A 251 -14.29 5.86 -4.14
CA ILE A 251 -15.26 6.91 -4.45
C ILE A 251 -14.75 7.74 -5.62
N LEU A 252 -13.48 8.15 -5.59
CA LEU A 252 -12.86 8.93 -6.66
C LEU A 252 -12.78 8.14 -7.97
N GLU A 253 -12.41 6.85 -7.93
CA GLU A 253 -12.46 5.96 -9.09
C GLU A 253 -13.85 5.93 -9.75
N ARG A 254 -14.92 5.88 -8.96
CA ARG A 254 -16.30 5.89 -9.47
C ARG A 254 -16.68 7.22 -10.08
N ILE A 255 -16.31 8.33 -9.42
CA ILE A 255 -16.55 9.68 -9.96
C ILE A 255 -15.83 9.84 -11.30
N ASP A 256 -14.58 9.43 -11.41
CA ASP A 256 -13.82 9.48 -12.66
C ASP A 256 -14.45 8.60 -13.76
N ALA A 257 -14.86 7.38 -13.41
CA ALA A 257 -15.58 6.50 -14.34
C ALA A 257 -16.88 7.12 -14.83
N MET A 258 -17.67 7.72 -13.94
CA MET A 258 -18.91 8.45 -14.30
C MET A 258 -18.61 9.63 -15.21
N ASN A 259 -17.61 10.44 -14.91
CA ASN A 259 -17.22 11.58 -15.74
C ASN A 259 -16.81 11.13 -17.15
N LYS A 260 -16.03 10.05 -17.27
CA LYS A 260 -15.67 9.45 -18.56
C LYS A 260 -16.91 9.01 -19.36
N LEU A 261 -17.91 8.42 -18.70
CA LEU A 261 -19.18 8.03 -19.35
C LEU A 261 -19.97 9.25 -19.83
N ILE A 262 -20.07 10.29 -19.01
CA ILE A 262 -20.77 11.54 -19.37
C ILE A 262 -20.11 12.20 -20.59
N ILE A 263 -18.77 12.30 -20.59
CA ILE A 263 -18.02 12.87 -21.73
C ILE A 263 -18.29 12.07 -23.00
N ARG A 264 -18.25 10.73 -22.95
CA ARG A 264 -18.56 9.88 -24.09
C ARG A 264 -19.99 10.02 -24.58
N ALA A 265 -20.97 10.07 -23.67
CA ALA A 265 -22.38 10.24 -24.00
C ALA A 265 -22.61 11.61 -24.67
N THR A 266 -21.99 12.67 -24.18
CA THR A 266 -22.07 14.02 -24.75
C THR A 266 -21.44 14.07 -26.15
N ALA A 267 -20.28 13.41 -26.35
CA ALA A 267 -19.66 13.33 -27.67
C ALA A 267 -20.55 12.61 -28.70
N LEU A 268 -21.11 11.45 -28.32
CA LEU A 268 -22.04 10.69 -29.18
C LEU A 268 -23.31 11.50 -29.53
N ARG A 269 -23.85 12.22 -28.55
CA ARG A 269 -25.02 13.11 -28.80
C ARG A 269 -24.67 14.18 -29.82
N ASN A 270 -23.54 14.87 -29.65
CA ASN A 270 -23.11 15.93 -30.58
C ASN A 270 -22.87 15.39 -31.99
N GLU A 271 -22.30 14.18 -32.13
CA GLU A 271 -22.14 13.51 -33.43
C GLU A 271 -23.49 13.18 -34.07
N THR A 272 -24.44 12.68 -33.30
CA THR A 272 -25.79 12.38 -33.76
C THR A 272 -26.53 13.65 -34.23
N GLU A 273 -26.45 14.73 -33.45
CA GLU A 273 -27.04 16.02 -33.80
C GLU A 273 -26.44 16.59 -35.11
N ARG A 274 -25.11 16.48 -35.28
CA ARG A 274 -24.43 16.88 -36.54
C ARG A 274 -24.88 16.04 -37.73
N ALA A 275 -25.00 14.72 -37.55
CA ALA A 275 -25.45 13.82 -38.62
C ALA A 275 -26.91 14.10 -39.04
N ILE A 276 -27.79 14.37 -38.06
CA ILE A 276 -29.18 14.77 -38.32
C ILE A 276 -29.23 16.09 -39.08
N SER A 277 -28.49 17.09 -38.63
CA SER A 277 -28.43 18.41 -39.26
C SER A 277 -27.92 18.36 -40.69
N LYS A 278 -26.86 17.54 -40.93
CA LYS A 278 -26.31 17.31 -42.27
C LYS A 278 -27.35 16.63 -43.17
N LYS A 279 -28.02 15.57 -42.69
CA LYS A 279 -29.07 14.90 -43.46
C LYS A 279 -30.28 15.78 -43.80
N ALA A 280 -30.62 16.68 -42.87
CA ALA A 280 -31.69 17.69 -43.12
C ALA A 280 -31.28 18.72 -44.20
N ALA A 281 -30.01 19.17 -44.16
CA ALA A 281 -29.47 20.09 -45.16
C ALA A 281 -29.40 19.45 -46.57
N ASP A 282 -28.92 18.22 -46.66
CA ASP A 282 -28.84 17.45 -47.92
C ASP A 282 -30.26 17.27 -48.53
N LYS A 283 -31.26 16.99 -47.71
CA LYS A 283 -32.64 16.81 -48.16
C LYS A 283 -33.27 18.13 -48.62
N ALA A 284 -32.90 19.24 -48.01
CA ALA A 284 -33.40 20.57 -48.44
C ALA A 284 -32.83 21.02 -49.79
N THR A 285 -31.65 20.54 -50.19
CA THR A 285 -31.02 20.82 -51.49
C THR A 285 -31.52 19.94 -52.62
N GLU A 286 -32.12 18.76 -52.30
CA GLU A 286 -32.68 17.84 -53.29
C GLU A 286 -34.14 18.16 -53.73
N THR A 287 -34.80 19.15 -53.15
CA THR A 287 -36.16 19.52 -53.58
C THR A 287 -36.07 20.29 -54.90
N PRO A 288 -36.48 19.69 -56.08
CA PRO A 288 -36.45 20.41 -57.34
C PRO A 288 -37.49 21.54 -57.31
N SER A 289 -37.09 22.73 -57.74
CA SER A 289 -38.00 23.82 -58.07
C SER A 289 -38.88 23.37 -59.24
N SER A 290 -40.04 22.79 -58.94
CA SER A 290 -41.05 22.54 -59.93
C SER A 290 -41.68 23.90 -60.29
N GLN A 291 -41.26 24.48 -61.40
CA GLN A 291 -42.00 25.48 -62.13
C GLN A 291 -42.91 24.76 -63.13
#